data_9a6d9211c4c41ed6e95106f890b75b06
#
_entry.id   9a6d9211c4c41ed6e95106f890b75b06
#
_cell.length_a   1.000
_cell.length_b   1.000
_cell.length_c   1.000
_cell.angle_alpha   90.00
_cell.angle_beta   90.00
_cell.angle_gamma   90.00
#
_symmetry.space_group_name_H-M   'P 1'
#
loop_
_entity.id
_entity.type
_entity.pdbx_description
1 polymer ?
#
loop_
_entity_poly.entity_id
_entity_poly.type
_entity_poly.pdbx_seq_one_letter_code
_entity_poly.pdbx_strand_id
1 'polypeptide(L)'
;MYIPKTMRKQIANAFYDKEVSILVTVTTIDTEGGVTSKGYDVFDTFKGNVNFSNCKKIQEEYGLDYNIDISITTDYDSIKINDIIQYQGVIYNVTDVISSDSHILVVATKWRQ
;
A
#
# COMPACT_ATOMS: atom_id res chain seq x y z
N MET A 1 21.27 -18.33 7.64
CA MET A 1 20.80 -18.62 9.02
C MET A 1 19.31 -18.90 8.99
N TYR A 2 18.91 -20.00 9.61
CA TYR A 2 17.49 -20.35 9.70
C TYR A 2 16.83 -19.56 10.83
N ILE A 3 15.74 -18.84 10.50
CA ILE A 3 14.94 -18.10 11.47
C ILE A 3 13.62 -18.83 11.66
N PRO A 4 13.28 -19.29 12.88
CA PRO A 4 11.99 -19.93 13.15
C PRO A 4 10.81 -19.01 12.82
N LYS A 5 9.68 -19.57 12.47
CA LYS A 5 8.47 -18.80 12.13
C LYS A 5 8.05 -17.81 13.23
N THR A 6 8.18 -18.22 14.50
CA THR A 6 7.85 -17.37 15.63
C THR A 6 8.73 -16.13 15.71
N MET A 7 10.04 -16.28 15.42
CA MET A 7 10.96 -15.14 15.37
C MET A 7 10.68 -14.24 14.16
N ARG A 8 10.35 -14.80 13.02
CA ARG A 8 9.96 -14.01 11.84
C ARG A 8 8.76 -13.12 12.13
N LYS A 9 7.76 -13.66 12.81
CA LYS A 9 6.56 -12.91 13.17
C LYS A 9 6.87 -11.79 14.15
N GLN A 10 7.74 -12.04 15.13
CA GLN A 10 8.17 -11.01 16.08
C GLN A 10 8.97 -9.90 15.40
N ILE A 11 9.87 -10.25 14.49
CA ILE A 11 10.66 -9.28 13.71
C ILE A 11 9.73 -8.46 12.84
N ALA A 12 8.79 -9.08 12.14
CA ALA A 12 7.82 -8.38 11.30
C ALA A 12 6.98 -7.40 12.12
N ASN A 13 6.52 -7.80 13.30
CA ASN A 13 5.75 -6.91 14.17
C ASN A 13 6.57 -5.73 14.69
N ALA A 14 7.89 -5.89 14.85
CA ALA A 14 8.77 -4.81 15.28
C ALA A 14 9.06 -3.81 14.16
N PHE A 15 9.23 -4.28 12.91
CA PHE A 15 9.57 -3.44 11.76
C PHE A 15 8.35 -2.96 10.98
N TYR A 16 7.30 -3.77 10.92
CA TYR A 16 6.09 -3.47 10.16
C TYR A 16 4.97 -3.12 11.13
N ASP A 17 5.08 -1.96 11.78
CA ASP A 17 4.18 -1.55 12.85
C ASP A 17 3.09 -0.58 12.39
N LYS A 18 3.14 -0.10 11.17
CA LYS A 18 2.15 0.85 10.63
C LYS A 18 1.06 0.10 9.89
N GLU A 19 -0.18 0.41 10.21
CA GLU A 19 -1.33 -0.21 9.56
C GLU A 19 -1.75 0.59 8.33
N VAL A 20 -1.89 -0.11 7.20
CA VAL A 20 -2.31 0.46 5.93
C VAL A 20 -3.57 -0.27 5.48
N SER A 21 -4.58 0.47 5.06
CA SER A 21 -5.85 -0.08 4.58
C SER A 21 -5.85 -0.17 3.07
N ILE A 22 -6.36 -1.29 2.55
CA ILE A 22 -6.62 -1.47 1.12
C ILE A 22 -8.10 -1.17 0.90
N LEU A 23 -8.38 -0.28 -0.05
CA LEU A 23 -9.74 0.17 -0.32
C LEU A 23 -10.27 -0.44 -1.61
N VAL A 24 -11.57 -0.66 -1.65
CA VAL A 24 -12.30 -1.02 -2.87
C VAL A 24 -13.35 0.04 -3.13
N THR A 25 -13.60 0.29 -4.41
CA THR A 25 -14.63 1.25 -4.81
C THR A 25 -16.01 0.63 -4.59
N VAL A 26 -16.88 1.37 -3.91
CA VAL A 26 -18.26 1.00 -3.70
C VAL A 26 -19.13 2.01 -4.42
N THR A 27 -20.06 1.51 -5.25
CA THR A 27 -21.02 2.33 -5.96
C THR A 27 -22.40 2.06 -5.39
N THR A 28 -23.04 3.10 -4.88
CA THR A 28 -24.43 3.01 -4.43
C THR A 28 -25.35 3.41 -5.57
N ILE A 29 -26.25 2.50 -5.93
CA ILE A 29 -27.22 2.73 -6.98
C ILE A 29 -28.56 3.00 -6.33
N ASP A 30 -29.16 4.15 -6.66
CA ASP A 30 -30.52 4.47 -6.24
C ASP A 30 -31.53 3.70 -7.10
N THR A 31 -32.51 3.07 -6.46
CA THR A 31 -33.55 2.30 -7.15
C THR A 31 -34.46 3.17 -8.02
N GLU A 32 -34.42 4.49 -7.87
CA GLU A 32 -35.27 5.41 -8.61
C GLU A 32 -34.60 6.05 -9.84
N GLY A 33 -33.42 5.67 -10.20
CA GLY A 33 -32.93 6.12 -11.49
C GLY A 33 -31.50 6.56 -11.61
N GLY A 34 -30.58 6.03 -10.87
CA GLY A 34 -29.19 6.30 -11.21
C GLY A 34 -28.18 6.12 -10.11
N VAL A 35 -26.93 6.28 -10.48
CA VAL A 35 -25.81 6.23 -9.55
C VAL A 35 -25.86 7.46 -8.66
N THR A 36 -25.97 7.24 -7.36
CA THR A 36 -26.08 8.33 -6.40
C THR A 36 -24.77 8.68 -5.73
N SER A 37 -23.90 7.70 -5.51
CA SER A 37 -22.61 7.99 -4.90
C SER A 37 -21.57 6.94 -5.22
N LYS A 38 -20.32 7.38 -5.24
CA LYS A 38 -19.14 6.51 -5.25
C LYS A 38 -18.37 6.74 -3.97
N GLY A 39 -17.98 5.65 -3.32
CA GLY A 39 -17.21 5.71 -2.10
C GLY A 39 -16.19 4.60 -2.04
N TYR A 40 -15.49 4.54 -0.92
CA TYR A 40 -14.50 3.50 -0.68
C TYR A 40 -14.82 2.76 0.60
N ASP A 41 -14.69 1.43 0.55
CA ASP A 41 -14.73 0.58 1.74
C ASP A 41 -13.38 -0.10 1.94
N VAL A 42 -13.07 -0.42 3.18
CA VAL A 42 -11.87 -1.16 3.51
C VAL A 42 -12.08 -2.63 3.10
N PHE A 43 -11.25 -3.08 2.17
CA PHE A 43 -11.24 -4.47 1.74
C PHE A 43 -10.38 -5.33 2.67
N ASP A 44 -9.19 -4.83 3.04
CA ASP A 44 -8.25 -5.54 3.89
C ASP A 44 -7.29 -4.53 4.50
N THR A 45 -6.56 -4.95 5.51
CA THR A 45 -5.50 -4.16 6.11
C THR A 45 -4.23 -4.97 6.20
N PHE A 46 -3.09 -4.30 6.12
CA PHE A 46 -1.80 -4.94 6.32
C PHE A 46 -0.89 -4.02 7.09
N LYS A 47 0.16 -4.59 7.64
CA LYS A 47 1.18 -3.82 8.37
C LYS A 47 2.43 -3.70 7.53
N GLY A 48 3.03 -2.52 7.55
CA GLY A 48 4.25 -2.24 6.83
C GLY A 48 5.07 -1.16 7.49
N ASN A 49 6.28 -0.98 7.00
CA ASN A 49 7.13 0.15 7.36
C ASN A 49 6.90 1.25 6.34
N VAL A 50 6.22 2.32 6.77
CA VAL A 50 5.86 3.44 5.90
C VAL A 50 6.94 4.50 5.97
N ASN A 51 7.40 4.97 4.81
CA ASN A 51 8.45 5.96 4.70
C ASN A 51 8.11 6.98 3.61
N PHE A 52 8.29 8.25 3.93
CA PHE A 52 8.07 9.35 3.00
C PHE A 52 9.37 9.99 2.53
N SER A 53 10.45 9.85 3.28
CA SER A 53 11.70 10.57 3.04
C SER A 53 12.62 9.91 2.02
N ASN A 54 12.43 8.62 1.73
CA ASN A 54 13.29 7.86 0.81
C ASN A 54 12.73 7.75 -0.61
N CYS A 55 11.63 8.43 -0.91
CA CYS A 55 10.94 8.27 -2.20
C CYS A 55 11.83 8.64 -3.39
N LYS A 56 12.56 9.74 -3.29
CA LYS A 56 13.45 10.17 -4.35
C LYS A 56 14.60 9.16 -4.58
N LYS A 57 15.14 8.63 -3.50
CA LYS A 57 16.20 7.61 -3.57
C LYS A 57 15.68 6.34 -4.26
N ILE A 58 14.47 5.92 -3.94
CA ILE A 58 13.84 4.76 -4.56
C ILE A 58 13.62 5.01 -6.05
N GLN A 59 13.16 6.20 -6.42
CA GLN A 59 12.98 6.56 -7.83
C GLN A 59 14.27 6.42 -8.62
N GLU A 60 15.38 6.89 -8.06
CA GLU A 60 16.70 6.80 -8.70
C GLU A 60 17.19 5.35 -8.76
N GLU A 61 17.04 4.60 -7.67
CA GLU A 61 17.55 3.23 -7.57
C GLU A 61 16.85 2.27 -8.52
N TYR A 62 15.55 2.42 -8.71
CA TYR A 62 14.75 1.54 -9.57
C TYR A 62 14.45 2.15 -10.94
N GLY A 63 15.00 3.31 -11.25
CA GLY A 63 14.83 3.94 -12.55
C GLY A 63 13.40 4.38 -12.84
N LEU A 64 12.67 4.80 -11.83
CA LEU A 64 11.30 5.27 -12.00
C LEU A 64 11.27 6.68 -12.58
N ASP A 65 10.49 6.87 -13.64
CA ASP A 65 10.38 8.15 -14.35
C ASP A 65 9.21 9.00 -13.86
N TYR A 66 8.61 8.64 -12.74
CA TYR A 66 7.51 9.38 -12.11
C TYR A 66 7.81 9.60 -10.63
N ASN A 67 7.14 10.59 -10.05
CA ASN A 67 7.29 10.89 -8.63
C ASN A 67 6.42 9.99 -7.77
N ILE A 68 6.99 9.47 -6.69
CA ILE A 68 6.24 8.70 -5.69
C ILE A 68 6.10 9.52 -4.42
N ASP A 69 4.99 9.36 -3.72
CA ASP A 69 4.67 10.13 -2.51
C ASP A 69 4.86 9.33 -1.24
N ILE A 70 4.83 8.00 -1.33
CA ILE A 70 4.96 7.10 -0.18
C ILE A 70 5.63 5.81 -0.62
N SER A 71 6.44 5.23 0.26
CA SER A 71 6.97 3.89 0.10
C SER A 71 6.62 3.05 1.32
N ILE A 72 6.27 1.78 1.10
CA ILE A 72 5.88 0.86 2.15
C ILE A 72 6.66 -0.43 1.97
N THR A 73 7.41 -0.82 2.99
CA THR A 73 8.07 -2.11 3.04
C THR A 73 7.21 -3.07 3.86
N THR A 74 6.82 -4.19 3.29
CA THR A 74 5.91 -5.12 3.93
C THR A 74 6.20 -6.55 3.50
N ASP A 75 5.66 -7.51 4.23
CA ASP A 75 5.63 -8.92 3.84
C ASP A 75 4.28 -9.35 3.26
N TYR A 76 3.33 -8.42 3.13
CA TYR A 76 2.02 -8.68 2.56
C TYR A 76 2.12 -8.73 1.03
N ASP A 77 1.83 -9.89 0.44
CA ASP A 77 2.09 -10.17 -0.97
C ASP A 77 0.86 -10.08 -1.88
N SER A 78 -0.29 -9.74 -1.33
CA SER A 78 -1.54 -9.66 -2.09
C SER A 78 -1.84 -8.28 -2.66
N ILE A 79 -0.92 -7.33 -2.49
CA ILE A 79 -1.09 -5.98 -3.04
C ILE A 79 -0.63 -5.94 -4.49
N LYS A 80 -1.34 -5.18 -5.32
CA LYS A 80 -1.11 -5.11 -6.76
C LYS A 80 -1.05 -3.66 -7.24
N ILE A 81 -0.43 -3.47 -8.39
CA ILE A 81 -0.44 -2.17 -9.08
C ILE A 81 -1.90 -1.76 -9.32
N ASN A 82 -2.18 -0.49 -9.14
CA ASN A 82 -3.49 0.15 -9.22
C ASN A 82 -4.40 -0.10 -8.02
N ASP A 83 -3.95 -0.85 -7.01
CA ASP A 83 -4.69 -0.91 -5.76
C ASP A 83 -4.73 0.48 -5.11
N ILE A 84 -5.82 0.74 -4.41
CA ILE A 84 -5.99 2.00 -3.68
C ILE A 84 -5.76 1.69 -2.20
N ILE A 85 -4.87 2.46 -1.58
CA ILE A 85 -4.53 2.30 -0.18
C ILE A 85 -4.78 3.61 0.57
N GLN A 86 -5.02 3.49 1.86
CA GLN A 86 -5.20 4.63 2.75
C GLN A 86 -4.27 4.49 3.95
N TYR A 87 -3.57 5.57 4.25
CA TYR A 87 -2.70 5.67 5.41
C TYR A 87 -2.88 7.02 6.06
N GLN A 88 -3.24 7.02 7.34
CA GLN A 88 -3.48 8.25 8.13
C GLN A 88 -4.45 9.22 7.44
N GLY A 89 -5.52 8.69 6.86
CA GLY A 89 -6.56 9.49 6.23
C GLY A 89 -6.24 9.95 4.82
N VAL A 90 -5.06 9.66 4.28
CA VAL A 90 -4.67 10.04 2.92
C VAL A 90 -4.75 8.82 2.01
N ILE A 91 -5.37 9.00 0.84
CA ILE A 91 -5.57 7.94 -0.15
C ILE A 91 -4.45 8.01 -1.18
N TYR A 92 -3.89 6.84 -1.50
CA TYR A 92 -2.81 6.69 -2.48
C TYR A 92 -3.18 5.64 -3.50
N ASN A 93 -2.65 5.78 -4.70
CA ASN A 93 -2.74 4.78 -5.76
C ASN A 93 -1.40 4.06 -5.88
N VAL A 94 -1.41 2.74 -5.80
CA VAL A 94 -0.19 1.93 -5.94
C VAL A 94 0.28 1.97 -7.38
N THR A 95 1.48 2.45 -7.59
CA THR A 95 2.07 2.61 -8.93
C THR A 95 3.06 1.49 -9.27
N ASP A 96 3.68 0.89 -8.28
CA ASP A 96 4.58 -0.23 -8.50
C ASP A 96 4.69 -1.10 -7.25
N VAL A 97 5.00 -2.38 -7.46
CA VAL A 97 5.24 -3.35 -6.40
C VAL A 97 6.50 -4.12 -6.74
N ILE A 98 7.53 -3.95 -5.92
CA ILE A 98 8.85 -4.52 -6.16
C ILE A 98 9.10 -5.62 -5.15
N SER A 99 9.18 -6.86 -5.62
CA SER A 99 9.41 -8.01 -4.76
C SER A 99 10.90 -8.29 -4.62
N SER A 100 11.33 -8.58 -3.41
CA SER A 100 12.66 -9.08 -3.11
C SER A 100 12.57 -10.35 -2.27
N ASP A 101 13.71 -10.95 -1.94
CA ASP A 101 13.72 -12.25 -1.26
C ASP A 101 13.10 -12.23 0.14
N SER A 102 13.14 -11.08 0.80
CA SER A 102 12.72 -10.96 2.21
C SER A 102 11.55 -10.02 2.43
N HIS A 103 11.19 -9.21 1.44
CA HIS A 103 10.15 -8.22 1.62
C HIS A 103 9.62 -7.74 0.26
N ILE A 104 8.55 -6.97 0.34
CA ILE A 104 7.91 -6.34 -0.82
C ILE A 104 7.96 -4.84 -0.59
N LEU A 105 8.41 -4.09 -1.60
CA LEU A 105 8.41 -2.64 -1.59
C LEU A 105 7.24 -2.14 -2.44
N VAL A 106 6.32 -1.46 -1.79
CA VAL A 106 5.15 -0.85 -2.44
C VAL A 106 5.41 0.64 -2.58
N VAL A 107 5.28 1.17 -3.78
CA VAL A 107 5.40 2.61 -4.02
C VAL A 107 4.08 3.12 -4.58
N ALA A 108 3.68 4.29 -4.12
CA ALA A 108 2.38 4.84 -4.44
C ALA A 108 2.43 6.35 -4.55
N THR A 109 1.47 6.90 -5.29
CA THR A 109 1.28 8.34 -5.43
C THR A 109 -0.04 8.74 -4.80
N LYS A 110 -0.14 9.97 -4.32
CA LYS A 110 -1.39 10.50 -3.79
C LYS A 110 -2.48 10.41 -4.86
N TRP A 111 -3.63 9.90 -4.44
CA TRP A 111 -4.77 9.83 -5.32
C TRP A 111 -5.28 11.23 -5.59
N ARG A 112 -5.34 11.60 -6.85
CA ARG A 112 -5.89 12.88 -7.29
C ARG A 112 -7.14 12.62 -8.12
N GLN A 113 -8.20 13.23 -7.69
CA GLN A 113 -9.44 13.19 -8.46
C GLN A 113 -9.40 14.20 -9.59
#